data_bc17288beba33b430f349426186407b2
#
_entry.id   bc17288beba33b430f349426186407b2
#
_cell.length_a   1.000
_cell.length_b   1.000
_cell.length_c   1.000
_cell.angle_alpha   90.00
_cell.angle_beta   90.00
_cell.angle_gamma   90.00
#
_symmetry.space_group_name_H-M   'P 1'
#
loop_
_entity.id
_entity.type
_entity.pdbx_description
1 polymer ?
#
loop_
_entity_poly.entity_id
_entity_poly.type
_entity_poly.pdbx_seq_one_letter_code
_entity_poly.pdbx_strand_id
1 'polypeptide(L)'
;GADLRNADLRQAVLLGADLSRADLRGAQLSGSDLRQSDLTGAKLDPGALSTSHWQGAQGVPAGANSYADLHNSGVEEALKGRHPEAEQRFSAAIGRRPQAAISWLARGISRGEQGRELEAAADLQQAGRLYRQGGNDDLADQLDKAAQQLRDNPKKPNGNGWGSAILGGAAGLFKQLAPYALKLMGPGLL
;
A
#
# COMPACT_ATOMS: atom_id res chain seq x y z
N GLY A 1 -11.06 -17.67 22.79
CA GLY A 1 -10.08 -16.64 22.53
C GLY A 1 -8.87 -16.74 23.43
N ALA A 2 -7.69 -16.86 22.84
CA ALA A 2 -6.41 -16.89 23.56
C ALA A 2 -6.05 -15.48 24.06
N ASP A 3 -5.33 -15.39 25.18
CA ASP A 3 -4.68 -14.17 25.64
C ASP A 3 -3.25 -14.14 25.05
N LEU A 4 -3.06 -13.29 24.03
CA LEU A 4 -1.80 -13.10 23.31
C LEU A 4 -1.31 -11.66 23.42
N ARG A 5 -1.74 -10.95 24.48
CA ARG A 5 -1.34 -9.57 24.72
C ARG A 5 0.18 -9.46 24.86
N ASN A 6 0.75 -8.47 24.17
CA ASN A 6 2.19 -8.20 24.13
C ASN A 6 3.05 -9.39 23.67
N ALA A 7 2.47 -10.41 23.06
CA ALA A 7 3.23 -11.56 22.54
C ALA A 7 4.14 -11.13 21.39
N ASP A 8 5.34 -11.70 21.33
CA ASP A 8 6.21 -11.58 20.18
C ASP A 8 5.83 -12.67 19.15
N LEU A 9 5.10 -12.25 18.12
CA LEU A 9 4.64 -13.07 17.01
C LEU A 9 5.29 -12.63 15.67
N ARG A 10 6.40 -11.93 15.74
CA ARG A 10 7.14 -11.51 14.55
C ARG A 10 7.60 -12.74 13.77
N GLN A 11 7.38 -12.69 12.45
CA GLN A 11 7.72 -13.79 11.54
C GLN A 11 7.00 -15.12 11.86
N ALA A 12 6.03 -15.15 12.76
CA ALA A 12 5.28 -16.36 13.11
C ALA A 12 4.47 -16.87 11.92
N VAL A 13 4.41 -18.18 11.76
CA VAL A 13 3.54 -18.83 10.76
C VAL A 13 2.21 -19.17 11.42
N LEU A 14 1.19 -18.38 11.11
CA LEU A 14 -0.17 -18.46 11.64
C LEU A 14 -1.19 -18.73 10.49
N LEU A 15 -0.71 -19.35 9.41
CA LEU A 15 -1.52 -19.69 8.25
C LEU A 15 -2.68 -20.60 8.66
N GLY A 16 -3.92 -20.16 8.38
CA GLY A 16 -5.13 -20.88 8.73
C GLY A 16 -5.42 -21.01 10.23
N ALA A 17 -4.69 -20.29 11.08
CA ALA A 17 -4.88 -20.36 12.54
C ALA A 17 -6.24 -19.82 12.97
N ASP A 18 -6.87 -20.47 13.94
CA ASP A 18 -8.04 -19.96 14.66
C ASP A 18 -7.57 -19.01 15.77
N LEU A 19 -7.67 -17.72 15.49
CA LEU A 19 -7.41 -16.61 16.41
C LEU A 19 -8.73 -15.89 16.79
N SER A 20 -9.85 -16.57 16.58
CA SER A 20 -11.15 -16.00 16.89
C SER A 20 -11.24 -15.59 18.38
N ARG A 21 -11.72 -14.36 18.61
CA ARG A 21 -11.85 -13.76 19.92
C ARG A 21 -10.53 -13.63 20.71
N ALA A 22 -9.37 -13.85 20.11
CA ALA A 22 -8.07 -13.67 20.77
C ALA A 22 -7.83 -12.20 21.11
N ASP A 23 -7.16 -11.96 22.24
CA ASP A 23 -6.69 -10.62 22.61
C ASP A 23 -5.22 -10.47 22.17
N LEU A 24 -5.02 -9.78 21.07
CA LEU A 24 -3.72 -9.55 20.43
C LEU A 24 -3.22 -8.10 20.64
N ARG A 25 -3.79 -7.37 21.60
CA ARG A 25 -3.36 -5.98 21.87
C ARG A 25 -1.92 -5.94 22.36
N GLY A 26 -1.12 -5.05 21.79
CA GLY A 26 0.32 -4.97 22.03
C GLY A 26 1.14 -6.09 21.39
N ALA A 27 0.53 -7.07 20.71
CA ALA A 27 1.27 -8.13 20.06
C ALA A 27 2.08 -7.60 18.86
N GLN A 28 3.33 -8.07 18.74
CA GLN A 28 4.20 -7.74 17.62
C GLN A 28 3.98 -8.73 16.49
N LEU A 29 3.30 -8.31 15.43
CA LEU A 29 2.90 -9.16 14.29
C LEU A 29 3.72 -8.89 13.02
N SER A 30 4.80 -8.14 13.10
CA SER A 30 5.60 -7.78 11.93
C SER A 30 6.14 -9.02 11.19
N GLY A 31 5.82 -9.11 9.90
CA GLY A 31 6.24 -10.23 9.05
C GLY A 31 5.52 -11.56 9.32
N SER A 32 4.55 -11.59 10.24
CA SER A 32 3.77 -12.82 10.48
C SER A 32 2.92 -13.20 9.28
N ASP A 33 2.70 -14.50 9.11
CA ASP A 33 1.83 -15.07 8.08
C ASP A 33 0.47 -15.47 8.70
N LEU A 34 -0.50 -14.57 8.56
CA LEU A 34 -1.90 -14.74 9.03
C LEU A 34 -2.85 -15.08 7.88
N ARG A 35 -2.33 -15.52 6.74
CA ARG A 35 -3.17 -15.83 5.59
C ARG A 35 -4.18 -16.93 5.95
N GLN A 36 -5.44 -16.73 5.51
CA GLN A 36 -6.55 -17.66 5.75
C GLN A 36 -6.87 -17.90 7.24
N SER A 37 -6.31 -17.13 8.17
CA SER A 37 -6.65 -17.23 9.59
C SER A 37 -8.05 -16.69 9.88
N ASP A 38 -8.63 -17.09 11.00
CA ASP A 38 -9.87 -16.52 11.53
C ASP A 38 -9.55 -15.54 12.66
N LEU A 39 -9.78 -14.26 12.39
CA LEU A 39 -9.63 -13.13 13.34
C LEU A 39 -11.00 -12.63 13.84
N THR A 40 -12.07 -13.40 13.68
CA THR A 40 -13.42 -12.99 14.05
C THR A 40 -13.50 -12.65 15.53
N GLY A 41 -13.80 -11.39 15.83
CA GLY A 41 -13.87 -10.88 17.20
C GLY A 41 -12.51 -10.76 17.90
N ALA A 42 -11.39 -10.93 17.21
CA ALA A 42 -10.07 -10.68 17.76
C ALA A 42 -9.91 -9.18 18.09
N LYS A 43 -9.17 -8.90 19.17
CA LYS A 43 -8.83 -7.54 19.59
C LYS A 43 -7.41 -7.23 19.13
N LEU A 44 -7.26 -6.25 18.28
CA LEU A 44 -5.99 -5.78 17.71
C LEU A 44 -5.87 -4.27 17.89
N ASP A 45 -4.66 -3.81 18.07
CA ASP A 45 -4.39 -2.37 18.03
C ASP A 45 -4.54 -1.84 16.58
N PRO A 46 -4.86 -0.55 16.40
CA PRO A 46 -4.84 0.08 15.09
C PRO A 46 -3.48 -0.14 14.40
N GLY A 47 -3.52 -0.57 13.15
CA GLY A 47 -2.29 -0.82 12.38
C GLY A 47 -1.52 -2.10 12.68
N ALA A 48 -1.96 -2.92 13.61
CA ALA A 48 -1.26 -4.14 14.01
C ALA A 48 -0.94 -5.10 12.84
N LEU A 49 -1.79 -5.10 11.79
CA LEU A 49 -1.61 -5.94 10.61
C LEU A 49 -0.89 -5.26 9.44
N SER A 50 -0.37 -4.03 9.63
CA SER A 50 0.21 -3.24 8.55
C SER A 50 1.41 -3.91 7.86
N THR A 51 2.19 -4.69 8.62
CA THR A 51 3.41 -5.36 8.14
C THR A 51 3.31 -6.89 8.15
N SER A 52 2.11 -7.45 8.34
CA SER A 52 1.84 -8.89 8.30
C SER A 52 1.16 -9.32 7.00
N HIS A 53 1.19 -10.62 6.70
CA HIS A 53 0.50 -11.21 5.56
C HIS A 53 -0.84 -11.78 6.05
N TRP A 54 -1.95 -11.16 5.71
CA TRP A 54 -3.29 -11.55 6.19
C TRP A 54 -4.32 -11.74 5.06
N GLN A 55 -3.86 -12.01 3.82
CA GLN A 55 -4.73 -12.25 2.68
C GLN A 55 -5.65 -13.46 2.93
N GLY A 56 -6.95 -13.26 2.75
CA GLY A 56 -7.96 -14.28 3.01
C GLY A 56 -8.25 -14.54 4.49
N ALA A 57 -7.66 -13.77 5.42
CA ALA A 57 -8.06 -13.81 6.82
C ALA A 57 -9.51 -13.33 6.99
N GLN A 58 -10.28 -14.03 7.81
CA GLN A 58 -11.66 -13.70 8.11
C GLN A 58 -11.75 -12.81 9.36
N GLY A 59 -12.80 -12.02 9.45
CA GLY A 59 -13.11 -11.23 10.65
C GLY A 59 -12.06 -10.18 11.02
N VAL A 60 -11.27 -9.71 10.07
CA VAL A 60 -10.24 -8.66 10.31
C VAL A 60 -10.91 -7.43 10.91
N PRO A 61 -10.54 -6.99 12.15
CA PRO A 61 -11.19 -5.87 12.81
C PRO A 61 -11.07 -4.56 12.04
N ALA A 62 -12.10 -3.73 12.15
CA ALA A 62 -12.05 -2.37 11.61
C ALA A 62 -10.89 -1.59 12.26
N GLY A 63 -10.07 -0.93 11.44
CA GLY A 63 -8.89 -0.20 11.89
C GLY A 63 -7.58 -0.98 11.80
N ALA A 64 -7.60 -2.31 11.92
CA ALA A 64 -6.39 -3.13 11.73
C ALA A 64 -5.91 -3.16 10.27
N ASN A 65 -6.77 -2.76 9.33
CA ASN A 65 -6.48 -2.59 7.91
C ASN A 65 -7.03 -1.26 7.39
N SER A 66 -6.82 -0.18 8.11
CA SER A 66 -7.25 1.14 7.69
C SER A 66 -6.62 1.54 6.35
N TYR A 67 -7.21 2.53 5.69
CA TYR A 67 -6.62 3.11 4.48
C TYR A 67 -5.14 3.49 4.68
N ALA A 68 -4.84 4.16 5.80
CA ALA A 68 -3.49 4.63 6.09
C ALA A 68 -2.51 3.47 6.26
N ASP A 69 -2.88 2.43 7.00
CA ASP A 69 -2.05 1.24 7.22
C ASP A 69 -1.76 0.52 5.90
N LEU A 70 -2.80 0.32 5.09
CA LEU A 70 -2.67 -0.32 3.79
C LEU A 70 -1.77 0.49 2.85
N HIS A 71 -1.94 1.82 2.81
CA HIS A 71 -1.09 2.68 1.98
C HIS A 71 0.36 2.66 2.45
N ASN A 72 0.60 2.87 3.76
CA ASN A 72 1.95 2.90 4.33
C ASN A 72 2.67 1.55 4.19
N SER A 73 1.97 0.44 4.43
CA SER A 73 2.52 -0.89 4.18
C SER A 73 2.89 -1.09 2.70
N GLY A 74 2.08 -0.57 1.76
CA GLY A 74 2.43 -0.55 0.34
C GLY A 74 3.71 0.22 0.05
N VAL A 75 3.89 1.40 0.66
CA VAL A 75 5.11 2.20 0.54
C VAL A 75 6.33 1.45 1.08
N GLU A 76 6.20 0.79 2.25
CA GLU A 76 7.29 -0.01 2.82
C GLU A 76 7.72 -1.16 1.89
N GLU A 77 6.76 -1.89 1.32
CA GLU A 77 7.05 -2.98 0.39
C GLU A 77 7.71 -2.45 -0.90
N ALA A 78 7.25 -1.32 -1.43
CA ALA A 78 7.83 -0.69 -2.60
C ALA A 78 9.29 -0.23 -2.36
N LEU A 79 9.57 0.34 -1.18
CA LEU A 79 10.93 0.75 -0.80
C LEU A 79 11.90 -0.44 -0.66
N LYS A 80 11.38 -1.64 -0.37
CA LYS A 80 12.14 -2.90 -0.36
C LYS A 80 12.27 -3.53 -1.75
N GLY A 81 11.74 -2.90 -2.80
CA GLY A 81 11.70 -3.43 -4.17
C GLY A 81 10.66 -4.54 -4.39
N ARG A 82 9.78 -4.79 -3.42
CA ARG A 82 8.72 -5.80 -3.49
C ARG A 82 7.46 -5.19 -4.11
N HIS A 83 7.55 -4.88 -5.41
CA HIS A 83 6.51 -4.15 -6.13
C HIS A 83 5.19 -4.94 -6.30
N PRO A 84 5.17 -6.27 -6.48
CA PRO A 84 3.92 -7.04 -6.49
C PRO A 84 3.15 -6.97 -5.17
N GLU A 85 3.84 -7.06 -4.03
CA GLU A 85 3.25 -6.94 -2.70
C GLU A 85 2.75 -5.52 -2.44
N ALA A 86 3.56 -4.52 -2.83
CA ALA A 86 3.18 -3.11 -2.76
C ALA A 86 1.89 -2.84 -3.55
N GLU A 87 1.77 -3.36 -4.78
CA GLU A 87 0.57 -3.22 -5.61
C GLU A 87 -0.67 -3.79 -4.92
N GLN A 88 -0.57 -4.96 -4.27
CA GLN A 88 -1.67 -5.54 -3.52
C GLN A 88 -2.14 -4.62 -2.39
N ARG A 89 -1.18 -4.06 -1.61
CA ARG A 89 -1.49 -3.13 -0.53
C ARG A 89 -2.13 -1.85 -1.03
N PHE A 90 -1.58 -1.24 -2.09
CA PHE A 90 -2.17 -0.04 -2.69
C PHE A 90 -3.55 -0.31 -3.29
N SER A 91 -3.78 -1.47 -3.89
CA SER A 91 -5.11 -1.85 -4.40
C SER A 91 -6.13 -1.98 -3.26
N ALA A 92 -5.75 -2.57 -2.14
CA ALA A 92 -6.59 -2.63 -0.95
C ALA A 92 -6.85 -1.23 -0.36
N ALA A 93 -5.84 -0.35 -0.33
CA ALA A 93 -5.99 1.05 0.09
C ALA A 93 -6.96 1.82 -0.80
N ILE A 94 -6.85 1.66 -2.12
CA ILE A 94 -7.76 2.26 -3.11
C ILE A 94 -9.20 1.77 -2.88
N GLY A 95 -9.38 0.48 -2.60
CA GLY A 95 -10.70 -0.07 -2.25
C GLY A 95 -11.32 0.58 -1.02
N ARG A 96 -10.50 1.00 -0.04
CA ARG A 96 -10.97 1.73 1.16
C ARG A 96 -11.25 3.21 0.89
N ARG A 97 -10.42 3.85 0.05
CA ARG A 97 -10.54 5.28 -0.28
C ARG A 97 -10.24 5.51 -1.77
N PRO A 98 -11.20 5.31 -2.67
CA PRO A 98 -10.99 5.45 -4.12
C PRO A 98 -10.59 6.86 -4.57
N GLN A 99 -10.89 7.88 -3.76
CA GLN A 99 -10.55 9.28 -4.04
C GLN A 99 -9.13 9.67 -3.58
N ALA A 100 -8.38 8.77 -2.99
CA ALA A 100 -7.02 9.04 -2.55
C ALA A 100 -6.04 8.95 -3.73
N ALA A 101 -5.82 10.07 -4.42
CA ALA A 101 -4.93 10.19 -5.58
C ALA A 101 -3.55 9.56 -5.35
N ILE A 102 -3.00 9.75 -4.14
CA ILE A 102 -1.67 9.25 -3.76
C ILE A 102 -1.56 7.72 -3.88
N SER A 103 -2.62 6.95 -3.58
CA SER A 103 -2.57 5.48 -3.68
C SER A 103 -2.62 5.00 -5.12
N TRP A 104 -3.35 5.70 -5.99
CA TRP A 104 -3.31 5.44 -7.44
C TRP A 104 -1.93 5.71 -8.01
N LEU A 105 -1.33 6.86 -7.66
CA LEU A 105 0.03 7.20 -8.06
C LEU A 105 1.04 6.13 -7.61
N ALA A 106 0.99 5.74 -6.33
CA ALA A 106 1.90 4.75 -5.76
C ALA A 106 1.74 3.36 -6.42
N ARG A 107 0.50 2.94 -6.72
CA ARG A 107 0.25 1.70 -7.44
C ARG A 107 0.76 1.77 -8.89
N GLY A 108 0.53 2.88 -9.57
CA GLY A 108 1.04 3.10 -10.92
C GLY A 108 2.57 2.98 -10.99
N ILE A 109 3.28 3.56 -10.02
CA ILE A 109 4.73 3.41 -9.91
C ILE A 109 5.11 1.94 -9.72
N SER A 110 4.47 1.22 -8.79
CA SER A 110 4.76 -0.18 -8.54
C SER A 110 4.51 -1.07 -9.75
N ARG A 111 3.48 -0.77 -10.56
CA ARG A 111 3.20 -1.45 -11.82
C ARG A 111 4.25 -1.16 -12.88
N GLY A 112 4.69 0.09 -12.99
CA GLY A 112 5.77 0.46 -13.89
C GLY A 112 7.07 -0.26 -13.58
N GLU A 113 7.44 -0.38 -12.30
CA GLU A 113 8.64 -1.14 -11.88
C GLU A 113 8.55 -2.64 -12.19
N GLN A 114 7.34 -3.16 -12.38
CA GLN A 114 7.09 -4.52 -12.85
C GLN A 114 7.07 -4.62 -14.40
N GLY A 115 7.29 -3.53 -15.14
CA GLY A 115 7.19 -3.50 -16.60
C GLY A 115 5.74 -3.53 -17.14
N ARG A 116 4.75 -3.22 -16.29
CA ARG A 116 3.33 -3.18 -16.66
C ARG A 116 2.92 -1.74 -17.00
N GLU A 117 3.51 -1.21 -18.05
CA GLU A 117 3.50 0.21 -18.40
C GLU A 117 2.11 0.75 -18.74
N LEU A 118 1.28 -0.01 -19.46
CA LEU A 118 -0.08 0.43 -19.80
C LEU A 118 -0.98 0.54 -18.55
N GLU A 119 -0.82 -0.37 -17.60
CA GLU A 119 -1.55 -0.33 -16.35
C GLU A 119 -1.02 0.79 -15.43
N ALA A 120 0.29 1.01 -15.44
CA ALA A 120 0.91 2.15 -14.77
C ALA A 120 0.36 3.47 -15.32
N ALA A 121 0.32 3.63 -16.64
CA ALA A 121 -0.23 4.81 -17.30
C ALA A 121 -1.70 5.07 -16.93
N ALA A 122 -2.51 4.01 -16.82
CA ALA A 122 -3.91 4.13 -16.41
C ALA A 122 -4.03 4.65 -14.96
N ASP A 123 -3.20 4.13 -14.05
CA ASP A 123 -3.18 4.56 -12.65
C ASP A 123 -2.68 6.01 -12.51
N LEU A 124 -1.62 6.40 -13.23
CA LEU A 124 -1.12 7.79 -13.25
C LEU A 124 -2.18 8.76 -13.76
N GLN A 125 -2.90 8.39 -14.82
CA GLN A 125 -3.99 9.22 -15.34
C GLN A 125 -5.14 9.35 -14.34
N GLN A 126 -5.48 8.28 -13.61
CA GLN A 126 -6.49 8.35 -12.56
C GLN A 126 -6.03 9.26 -11.41
N ALA A 127 -4.77 9.12 -10.99
CA ALA A 127 -4.19 10.02 -9.98
C ALA A 127 -4.23 11.49 -10.45
N GLY A 128 -3.85 11.77 -11.71
CA GLY A 128 -3.90 13.11 -12.30
C GLY A 128 -5.31 13.71 -12.25
N ARG A 129 -6.34 12.94 -12.64
CA ARG A 129 -7.73 13.39 -12.52
C ARG A 129 -8.10 13.79 -11.09
N LEU A 130 -7.72 12.96 -10.11
CA LEU A 130 -8.04 13.20 -8.70
C LEU A 130 -7.26 14.40 -8.13
N TYR A 131 -5.99 14.59 -8.51
CA TYR A 131 -5.22 15.77 -8.13
C TYR A 131 -5.81 17.04 -8.73
N ARG A 132 -6.27 17.02 -9.98
CA ARG A 132 -6.94 18.15 -10.63
C ARG A 132 -8.25 18.50 -9.93
N GLN A 133 -9.04 17.51 -9.55
CA GLN A 133 -10.24 17.73 -8.73
C GLN A 133 -9.92 18.34 -7.35
N GLY A 134 -8.74 18.07 -6.81
CA GLY A 134 -8.22 18.65 -5.57
C GLY A 134 -7.50 20.00 -5.75
N GLY A 135 -7.48 20.58 -6.96
CA GLY A 135 -6.86 21.88 -7.26
C GLY A 135 -5.34 21.82 -7.42
N ASN A 136 -4.75 20.65 -7.62
CA ASN A 136 -3.32 20.49 -7.88
C ASN A 136 -3.08 20.20 -9.36
N ASP A 137 -3.29 21.23 -10.19
CA ASP A 137 -3.20 21.13 -11.65
C ASP A 137 -1.77 20.84 -12.12
N ASP A 138 -0.77 21.43 -11.50
CA ASP A 138 0.65 21.24 -11.86
C ASP A 138 1.06 19.77 -11.77
N LEU A 139 0.71 19.10 -10.67
CA LEU A 139 1.00 17.67 -10.49
C LEU A 139 0.15 16.81 -11.44
N ALA A 140 -1.11 17.18 -11.66
CA ALA A 140 -1.98 16.49 -12.59
C ALA A 140 -1.40 16.50 -14.00
N ASP A 141 -0.92 17.65 -14.48
CA ASP A 141 -0.32 17.79 -15.82
C ASP A 141 0.99 16.99 -15.96
N GLN A 142 1.80 16.93 -14.90
CA GLN A 142 2.99 16.08 -14.87
C GLN A 142 2.63 14.58 -14.98
N LEU A 143 1.61 14.14 -14.26
CA LEU A 143 1.14 12.77 -14.29
C LEU A 143 0.52 12.39 -15.63
N ASP A 144 -0.23 13.29 -16.26
CA ASP A 144 -0.80 13.08 -17.59
C ASP A 144 0.31 12.94 -18.65
N LYS A 145 1.36 13.78 -18.59
CA LYS A 145 2.54 13.68 -19.46
C LYS A 145 3.27 12.35 -19.26
N ALA A 146 3.49 11.94 -18.00
CA ALA A 146 4.13 10.67 -17.68
C ALA A 146 3.30 9.48 -18.19
N ALA A 147 1.98 9.51 -18.02
CA ALA A 147 1.08 8.48 -18.53
C ALA A 147 1.11 8.39 -20.06
N GLN A 148 1.18 9.54 -20.75
CA GLN A 148 1.30 9.57 -22.21
C GLN A 148 2.64 8.98 -22.68
N GLN A 149 3.75 9.33 -22.03
CA GLN A 149 5.08 8.79 -22.37
C GLN A 149 5.13 7.27 -22.23
N LEU A 150 4.49 6.71 -21.20
CA LEU A 150 4.41 5.25 -21.01
C LEU A 150 3.60 4.55 -22.13
N ARG A 151 2.57 5.20 -22.64
CA ARG A 151 1.78 4.66 -23.78
C ARG A 151 2.53 4.73 -25.09
N ASP A 152 3.23 5.84 -25.33
CA ASP A 152 3.91 6.09 -26.61
C ASP A 152 5.20 5.27 -26.74
N ASN A 153 5.85 4.99 -25.63
CA ASN A 153 7.11 4.25 -25.60
C ASN A 153 7.05 3.12 -24.54
N PRO A 154 6.22 2.09 -24.74
CA PRO A 154 6.23 0.95 -23.84
C PRO A 154 7.58 0.25 -23.95
N LYS A 155 8.44 0.39 -22.96
CA LYS A 155 9.72 -0.30 -22.90
C LYS A 155 9.45 -1.78 -22.69
N LYS A 156 10.10 -2.65 -23.48
CA LYS A 156 10.15 -4.07 -23.16
C LYS A 156 10.77 -4.27 -21.78
N PRO A 157 10.32 -5.26 -20.98
CA PRO A 157 10.83 -5.48 -19.63
C PRO A 157 12.29 -5.94 -19.69
N ASN A 158 13.21 -4.99 -19.73
CA ASN A 158 14.65 -5.18 -19.59
C ASN A 158 15.10 -4.39 -18.34
N GLY A 159 14.97 -4.98 -17.19
CA GLY A 159 15.84 -4.89 -16.01
C GLY A 159 16.19 -3.54 -15.37
N ASN A 160 15.97 -2.41 -16.00
CA ASN A 160 16.25 -1.09 -15.44
C ASN A 160 14.97 -0.28 -15.36
N GLY A 161 14.45 -0.14 -14.13
CA GLY A 161 13.19 0.53 -13.83
C GLY A 161 13.03 1.89 -14.54
N TRP A 162 11.86 2.12 -15.10
CA TRP A 162 11.49 3.38 -15.78
C TRP A 162 11.41 4.58 -14.81
N GLY A 163 11.22 4.31 -13.52
CA GLY A 163 11.13 5.34 -12.49
C GLY A 163 12.34 6.25 -12.38
N SER A 164 13.53 5.80 -12.84
CA SER A 164 14.73 6.63 -12.90
C SER A 164 14.69 7.70 -13.99
N ALA A 165 13.93 7.47 -15.07
CA ALA A 165 13.98 8.32 -16.25
C ALA A 165 12.90 9.43 -16.24
N ILE A 166 11.76 9.22 -15.58
CA ILE A 166 10.61 10.13 -15.67
C ILE A 166 10.40 10.97 -14.41
N LEU A 167 10.68 10.43 -13.22
CA LEU A 167 10.38 11.08 -11.93
C LEU A 167 11.57 11.08 -10.95
N GLY A 168 12.80 10.94 -11.44
CA GLY A 168 13.98 10.91 -10.57
C GLY A 168 14.17 9.59 -9.81
N GLY A 169 13.52 8.50 -10.27
CA GLY A 169 13.56 7.17 -9.68
C GLY A 169 12.37 6.87 -8.77
N ALA A 170 11.84 5.64 -8.86
CA ALA A 170 10.72 5.21 -8.02
C ALA A 170 11.03 5.38 -6.52
N ALA A 171 12.24 5.04 -6.09
CA ALA A 171 12.70 5.26 -4.71
C ALA A 171 12.75 6.74 -4.33
N GLY A 172 13.12 7.63 -5.25
CA GLY A 172 13.10 9.09 -5.04
C GLY A 172 11.67 9.60 -4.87
N LEU A 173 10.77 9.14 -5.71
CA LEU A 173 9.37 9.53 -5.65
C LEU A 173 8.68 8.98 -4.40
N PHE A 174 8.89 7.72 -4.04
CA PHE A 174 8.37 7.17 -2.77
C PHE A 174 8.90 7.92 -1.56
N LYS A 175 10.18 8.34 -1.56
CA LYS A 175 10.74 9.20 -0.50
C LYS A 175 10.10 10.59 -0.45
N GLN A 176 9.76 11.16 -1.60
CA GLN A 176 9.06 12.44 -1.67
C GLN A 176 7.58 12.31 -1.28
N LEU A 177 6.95 11.18 -1.58
CA LEU A 177 5.52 10.95 -1.30
C LEU A 177 5.28 10.44 0.13
N ALA A 178 6.25 9.80 0.78
CA ALA A 178 6.13 9.36 2.18
C ALA A 178 5.73 10.49 3.15
N PRO A 179 6.27 11.73 3.04
CA PRO A 179 5.82 12.84 3.88
C PRO A 179 4.39 13.32 3.58
N TYR A 180 3.89 13.12 2.35
CA TYR A 180 2.51 13.48 2.00
C TYR A 180 1.50 12.51 2.57
N ALA A 181 1.82 11.21 2.63
CA ALA A 181 0.99 10.21 3.29
C ALA A 181 0.85 10.52 4.80
N LEU A 182 1.95 10.94 5.45
CA LEU A 182 1.96 11.39 6.85
C LEU A 182 1.21 12.72 7.07
N LYS A 183 1.23 13.64 6.10
CA LYS A 183 0.50 14.93 6.17
C LYS A 183 -1.01 14.79 5.99
N LEU A 184 -1.47 13.76 5.30
CA LEU A 184 -2.89 13.44 5.16
C LEU A 184 -3.46 12.74 6.41
N MET A 185 -2.59 12.27 7.30
CA MET A 185 -2.90 11.90 8.67
C MET A 185 -2.86 13.18 9.53
N GLY A 186 -3.91 14.01 9.46
CA GLY A 186 -4.02 15.22 10.29
C GLY A 186 -3.76 14.91 11.77
N PRO A 187 -3.41 15.93 12.61
CA PRO A 187 -3.02 15.76 14.02
C PRO A 187 -4.15 15.29 14.96
N GLY A 188 -5.17 14.64 14.43
CA GLY A 188 -6.35 14.16 15.15
C GLY A 188 -6.50 12.63 15.22
N LEU A 189 -5.47 11.85 14.85
CA LEU A 189 -5.47 10.38 14.90
C LEU A 189 -4.16 9.83 15.55
N LEU A 190 -3.65 10.55 16.55
CA LEU A 190 -2.70 10.00 17.55
C LEU A 190 -3.45 9.70 18.81
#